data_3cf61431109da621d44ccfbac5d586d7
#
_entry.id   3cf61431109da621d44ccfbac5d586d7
#
_cell.length_a   1.000
_cell.length_b   1.000
_cell.length_c   1.000
_cell.angle_alpha   90.00
_cell.angle_beta   90.00
_cell.angle_gamma   90.00
#
_symmetry.space_group_name_H-M   'P 1'
#
loop_
_entity.id
_entity.type
_entity.pdbx_description
1 polymer ?
#
loop_
_entity_poly.entity_id
_entity_poly.type
_entity_poly.pdbx_seq_one_letter_code
_entity_poly.pdbx_strand_id
1 'polypeptide(L)'
;MSASNNSAFNLRSVLEKEKLNGTNFIDWYRNLRIVLRQERKEYVLEQSYPNDLPDNASNADRTAYEKHCDDSVNVSCLMLATMSPDLQKQYEHTDAYHMIGGLRGMFENQARVERYNISKYLFSCKLAEGSPVSPHVIKMIGYIETLDRLG
;
A
#
# COMPACT_ATOMS: atom_id res chain seq x y z
N MET A 1 -26.31 -33.93 3.11
CA MET A 1 -25.72 -32.65 3.48
C MET A 1 -24.34 -32.56 2.84
N SER A 2 -24.26 -31.89 1.71
CA SER A 2 -22.98 -31.61 1.08
C SER A 2 -22.36 -30.46 1.81
N ALA A 3 -21.33 -30.74 2.59
CA ALA A 3 -20.40 -29.69 3.03
C ALA A 3 -19.72 -29.15 1.78
N SER A 4 -20.22 -28.04 1.27
CA SER A 4 -19.47 -27.30 0.28
C SER A 4 -18.21 -26.80 0.99
N ASN A 5 -17.14 -27.56 0.85
CA ASN A 5 -15.79 -27.07 1.04
C ASN A 5 -15.54 -25.98 -0.03
N ASN A 6 -16.18 -24.85 0.15
CA ASN A 6 -15.71 -23.63 -0.43
C ASN A 6 -14.46 -23.25 0.37
N SER A 7 -13.33 -23.82 0.00
CA SER A 7 -12.06 -23.19 0.26
C SER A 7 -12.06 -21.92 -0.60
N ALA A 8 -12.79 -20.92 -0.14
CA ALA A 8 -12.72 -19.60 -0.72
C ALA A 8 -11.22 -19.23 -0.69
N PHE A 9 -10.64 -19.11 -1.87
CA PHE A 9 -9.26 -18.71 -2.01
C PHE A 9 -9.09 -17.41 -1.25
N ASN A 10 -8.42 -17.46 -0.10
CA ASN A 10 -8.29 -16.32 0.78
C ASN A 10 -7.17 -15.42 0.25
N LEU A 11 -7.52 -14.42 -0.54
CA LEU A 11 -6.56 -13.45 -1.07
C LEU A 11 -5.85 -12.65 0.03
N ARG A 12 -6.44 -12.54 1.22
CA ARG A 12 -5.78 -11.87 2.36
C ARG A 12 -4.42 -12.46 2.70
N SER A 13 -4.22 -13.75 2.44
CA SER A 13 -2.94 -14.41 2.67
C SER A 13 -1.78 -13.79 1.90
N VAL A 14 -2.05 -13.13 0.78
CA VAL A 14 -1.03 -12.41 0.00
C VAL A 14 -0.42 -11.26 0.81
N LEU A 15 -1.26 -10.55 1.59
CA LEU A 15 -0.81 -9.46 2.47
C LEU A 15 -0.09 -9.98 3.73
N GLU A 16 -0.44 -11.16 4.19
CA GLU A 16 0.17 -11.78 5.37
C GLU A 16 1.58 -12.29 5.12
N LYS A 17 1.88 -12.69 3.89
CA LYS A 17 3.20 -13.20 3.49
C LYS A 17 4.28 -12.13 3.56
N GLU A 18 3.97 -10.93 3.12
CA GLU A 18 4.89 -9.79 3.13
C GLU A 18 4.20 -8.59 3.74
N LYS A 19 4.46 -8.37 5.03
CA LYS A 19 3.95 -7.20 5.73
C LYS A 19 4.59 -5.92 5.18
N LEU A 20 3.81 -4.85 5.21
CA LEU A 20 4.29 -3.53 4.83
C LEU A 20 5.48 -3.11 5.71
N ASN A 21 6.56 -2.77 5.05
CA ASN A 21 7.77 -2.23 5.65
C ASN A 21 8.24 -0.98 4.86
N GLY A 22 9.43 -0.50 5.14
CA GLY A 22 9.95 0.70 4.47
C GLY A 22 10.30 0.55 2.99
N THR A 23 10.20 -0.64 2.38
CA THR A 23 10.72 -0.92 1.03
C THR A 23 9.72 -1.50 0.05
N ASN A 24 8.56 -1.99 0.50
CA ASN A 24 7.61 -2.76 -0.32
C ASN A 24 6.22 -2.12 -0.45
N PHE A 25 6.11 -0.81 -0.25
CA PHE A 25 4.81 -0.12 -0.25
C PHE A 25 4.04 -0.31 -1.57
N ILE A 26 4.68 -0.17 -2.71
CA ILE A 26 4.02 -0.26 -4.03
C ILE A 26 3.37 -1.62 -4.22
N ASP A 27 4.08 -2.70 -3.90
CA ASP A 27 3.58 -4.06 -4.02
C ASP A 27 2.51 -4.36 -2.97
N TRP A 28 2.73 -3.95 -1.74
CA TRP A 28 1.74 -4.10 -0.67
C TRP A 28 0.45 -3.34 -1.00
N TYR A 29 0.54 -2.11 -1.46
CA TYR A 29 -0.62 -1.29 -1.83
C TYR A 29 -1.41 -1.89 -3.00
N ARG A 30 -0.71 -2.39 -4.00
CA ARG A 30 -1.35 -3.10 -5.12
C ARG A 30 -2.12 -4.33 -4.64
N ASN A 31 -1.50 -5.15 -3.81
CA ASN A 31 -2.12 -6.34 -3.24
C ASN A 31 -3.31 -5.98 -2.34
N LEU A 32 -3.19 -4.93 -1.53
CA LEU A 32 -4.29 -4.42 -0.71
C LEU A 32 -5.51 -4.06 -1.58
N ARG A 33 -5.30 -3.31 -2.66
CA ARG A 33 -6.38 -2.95 -3.58
C ARG A 33 -7.04 -4.16 -4.22
N ILE A 34 -6.27 -5.16 -4.60
CA ILE A 34 -6.80 -6.41 -5.17
C ILE A 34 -7.71 -7.12 -4.15
N VAL A 35 -7.25 -7.26 -2.93
CA VAL A 35 -8.02 -7.88 -1.83
C VAL A 35 -9.32 -7.10 -1.58
N LEU A 36 -9.21 -5.79 -1.42
CA LEU A 36 -10.36 -4.94 -1.14
C LEU A 36 -11.37 -4.90 -2.30
N ARG A 37 -10.90 -4.97 -3.53
CA ARG A 37 -11.76 -5.06 -4.70
C ARG A 37 -12.57 -6.37 -4.71
N GLN A 38 -11.95 -7.48 -4.38
CA GLN A 38 -12.65 -8.76 -4.24
C GLN A 38 -13.73 -8.69 -3.15
N GLU A 39 -13.43 -8.01 -2.04
CA GLU A 39 -14.36 -7.86 -0.91
C GLU A 39 -15.36 -6.70 -1.10
N ARG A 40 -15.25 -5.95 -2.20
CA ARG A 40 -16.07 -4.76 -2.50
C ARG A 40 -15.95 -3.65 -1.46
N LYS A 41 -14.75 -3.47 -0.94
CA LYS A 41 -14.42 -2.48 0.10
C LYS A 41 -13.36 -1.47 -0.34
N GLU A 42 -12.93 -1.48 -1.60
CA GLU A 42 -11.91 -0.57 -2.13
C GLU A 42 -12.30 0.91 -1.96
N TYR A 43 -13.60 1.22 -2.02
CA TYR A 43 -14.12 2.58 -1.86
C TYR A 43 -13.73 3.23 -0.52
N VAL A 44 -13.46 2.44 0.50
CA VAL A 44 -13.04 2.94 1.84
C VAL A 44 -11.71 3.69 1.77
N LEU A 45 -10.85 3.34 0.83
CA LEU A 45 -9.57 4.03 0.61
C LEU A 45 -9.73 5.39 -0.09
N GLU A 46 -10.84 5.58 -0.79
CA GLU A 46 -11.08 6.77 -1.63
C GLU A 46 -12.07 7.75 -0.99
N GLN A 47 -12.88 7.28 -0.06
CA GLN A 47 -13.90 8.06 0.63
C GLN A 47 -13.56 8.21 2.10
N SER A 48 -13.57 9.44 2.60
CA SER A 48 -13.36 9.71 4.02
C SER A 48 -14.41 9.02 4.89
N TYR A 49 -14.07 8.83 6.16
CA TYR A 49 -15.02 8.30 7.13
C TYR A 49 -16.31 9.13 7.10
N PRO A 50 -17.50 8.50 7.09
CA PRO A 50 -18.75 9.24 6.93
C PRO A 50 -19.03 10.15 8.12
N ASN A 51 -19.55 11.31 7.82
CA ASN A 51 -20.02 12.25 8.85
C ASN A 51 -21.27 11.70 9.55
N ASP A 52 -21.49 12.13 10.78
CA ASP A 52 -22.68 11.75 11.53
C ASP A 52 -23.95 12.08 10.74
N LEU A 53 -24.90 11.14 10.80
CA LEU A 53 -26.18 11.31 10.14
C LEU A 53 -27.08 12.27 10.92
N PRO A 54 -27.91 13.09 10.23
CA PRO A 54 -28.94 13.86 10.89
C PRO A 54 -30.01 12.95 11.51
N ASP A 55 -30.69 13.42 12.57
CA ASP A 55 -31.70 12.64 13.29
C ASP A 55 -32.87 12.18 12.39
N ASN A 56 -33.14 12.91 11.31
CA ASN A 56 -34.19 12.60 10.35
C ASN A 56 -33.73 11.77 9.14
N ALA A 57 -32.55 11.16 9.22
CA ALA A 57 -32.03 10.32 8.16
C ALA A 57 -32.97 9.14 7.85
N SER A 58 -33.09 8.78 6.57
CA SER A 58 -33.87 7.61 6.15
C SER A 58 -33.24 6.30 6.63
N ASN A 59 -34.04 5.22 6.66
CA ASN A 59 -33.51 3.90 6.99
C ASN A 59 -32.43 3.43 5.98
N ALA A 60 -32.60 3.78 4.70
CA ALA A 60 -31.60 3.49 3.68
C ALA A 60 -30.27 4.22 3.95
N ASP A 61 -30.34 5.49 4.35
CA ASP A 61 -29.14 6.28 4.68
C ASP A 61 -28.45 5.74 5.94
N ARG A 62 -29.20 5.32 6.95
CA ARG A 62 -28.65 4.69 8.16
C ARG A 62 -27.96 3.38 7.85
N THR A 63 -28.55 2.53 7.01
CA THR A 63 -27.95 1.27 6.59
C THR A 63 -26.67 1.49 5.82
N ALA A 64 -26.64 2.44 4.88
CA ALA A 64 -25.45 2.80 4.12
C ALA A 64 -24.35 3.37 5.03
N TYR A 65 -24.70 4.19 5.99
CA TYR A 65 -23.77 4.73 6.98
C TYR A 65 -23.13 3.65 7.83
N GLU A 66 -23.93 2.77 8.42
CA GLU A 66 -23.46 1.63 9.23
C GLU A 66 -22.53 0.73 8.43
N LYS A 67 -22.90 0.43 7.18
CA LYS A 67 -22.05 -0.35 6.27
C LYS A 67 -20.70 0.32 6.03
N HIS A 68 -20.67 1.61 5.77
CA HIS A 68 -19.43 2.34 5.54
C HIS A 68 -18.56 2.37 6.80
N CYS A 69 -19.15 2.56 7.97
CA CYS A 69 -18.42 2.49 9.24
C CYS A 69 -17.81 1.10 9.47
N ASP A 70 -18.58 0.05 9.27
CA ASP A 70 -18.13 -1.33 9.44
C ASP A 70 -17.03 -1.69 8.45
N ASP A 71 -17.19 -1.34 7.19
CA ASP A 71 -16.18 -1.57 6.15
C ASP A 71 -14.89 -0.80 6.46
N SER A 72 -15.00 0.44 6.94
CA SER A 72 -13.85 1.25 7.32
C SER A 72 -13.06 0.61 8.48
N VAL A 73 -13.75 0.12 9.51
CA VAL A 73 -13.11 -0.60 10.62
C VAL A 73 -12.44 -1.88 10.13
N ASN A 74 -13.12 -2.67 9.31
CA ASN A 74 -12.58 -3.89 8.73
C ASN A 74 -11.29 -3.63 7.94
N VAL A 75 -11.31 -2.63 7.07
CA VAL A 75 -10.16 -2.28 6.23
C VAL A 75 -9.01 -1.74 7.08
N SER A 76 -9.29 -0.89 8.05
CA SER A 76 -8.27 -0.37 8.97
C SER A 76 -7.58 -1.48 9.74
N CYS A 77 -8.34 -2.45 10.27
CA CYS A 77 -7.78 -3.59 10.97
C CYS A 77 -6.93 -4.48 10.05
N LEU A 78 -7.37 -4.71 8.83
CA LEU A 78 -6.61 -5.47 7.83
C LEU A 78 -5.29 -4.77 7.50
N MET A 79 -5.33 -3.46 7.28
CA MET A 79 -4.13 -2.68 7.00
C MET A 79 -3.14 -2.76 8.17
N LEU A 80 -3.60 -2.53 9.39
CA LEU A 80 -2.76 -2.59 10.59
C LEU A 80 -2.16 -3.99 10.79
N ALA A 81 -2.95 -5.04 10.65
CA ALA A 81 -2.49 -6.41 10.83
C ALA A 81 -1.41 -6.82 9.82
N THR A 82 -1.35 -6.14 8.69
CA THR A 82 -0.39 -6.41 7.60
C THR A 82 0.75 -5.41 7.53
N MET A 83 0.96 -4.62 8.57
CA MET A 83 2.06 -3.67 8.71
C MET A 83 3.13 -4.16 9.69
N SER A 84 4.34 -3.60 9.56
CA SER A 84 5.38 -3.76 10.57
C SER A 84 4.95 -3.14 11.90
N PRO A 85 5.50 -3.60 13.04
CA PRO A 85 5.14 -3.08 14.36
C PRO A 85 5.30 -1.55 14.50
N ASP A 86 6.31 -0.98 13.87
CA ASP A 86 6.56 0.47 13.94
C ASP A 86 5.47 1.26 13.23
N LEU A 87 5.03 0.79 12.05
CA LEU A 87 3.93 1.39 11.32
C LEU A 87 2.60 1.19 12.04
N GLN A 88 2.37 0.03 12.66
CA GLN A 88 1.18 -0.22 13.48
C GLN A 88 1.05 0.81 14.59
N LYS A 89 2.12 1.08 15.31
CA LYS A 89 2.13 2.07 16.40
C LYS A 89 1.82 3.48 15.90
N GLN A 90 2.33 3.81 14.72
CA GLN A 90 2.12 5.13 14.12
C GLN A 90 0.66 5.35 13.71
N TYR A 91 -0.01 4.31 13.23
CA TYR A 91 -1.33 4.41 12.61
C TYR A 91 -2.46 3.73 13.39
N GLU A 92 -2.21 3.20 14.58
CA GLU A 92 -3.18 2.39 15.33
C GLU A 92 -4.52 3.10 15.64
N HIS A 93 -4.53 4.43 15.67
CA HIS A 93 -5.73 5.24 15.93
C HIS A 93 -6.22 6.00 14.69
N THR A 94 -5.77 5.61 13.52
CA THR A 94 -6.08 6.28 12.25
C THR A 94 -7.03 5.41 11.42
N ASP A 95 -8.04 6.01 10.80
CA ASP A 95 -8.93 5.31 9.88
C ASP A 95 -8.23 4.95 8.56
N ALA A 96 -8.82 4.05 7.78
CA ALA A 96 -8.23 3.54 6.55
C ALA A 96 -7.93 4.64 5.53
N TYR A 97 -8.85 5.58 5.36
CA TYR A 97 -8.71 6.68 4.39
C TYR A 97 -7.50 7.57 4.72
N HIS A 98 -7.39 8.03 5.96
CA HIS A 98 -6.26 8.86 6.40
C HIS A 98 -4.95 8.06 6.47
N MET A 99 -5.04 6.80 6.86
CA MET A 99 -3.88 5.91 6.90
C MET A 99 -3.25 5.73 5.53
N ILE A 100 -4.05 5.43 4.51
CA ILE A 100 -3.51 5.26 3.15
C ILE A 100 -2.99 6.58 2.57
N GLY A 101 -3.65 7.70 2.89
CA GLY A 101 -3.16 9.03 2.51
C GLY A 101 -1.79 9.34 3.10
N GLY A 102 -1.61 9.08 4.40
CA GLY A 102 -0.33 9.25 5.08
C GLY A 102 0.77 8.35 4.54
N LEU A 103 0.46 7.08 4.31
CA LEU A 103 1.41 6.11 3.73
C LEU A 103 1.83 6.51 2.33
N ARG A 104 0.89 6.88 1.47
CA ARG A 104 1.20 7.34 0.11
C ARG A 104 2.10 8.55 0.12
N GLY A 105 1.78 9.56 0.93
CA GLY A 105 2.61 10.76 1.05
C GLY A 105 4.03 10.45 1.50
N MET A 106 4.19 9.61 2.51
CA MET A 106 5.50 9.22 3.04
C MET A 106 6.33 8.44 2.02
N PHE A 107 5.75 7.45 1.38
CA PHE A 107 6.48 6.58 0.45
C PHE A 107 6.67 7.21 -0.94
N GLU A 108 5.77 8.09 -1.40
CA GLU A 108 5.97 8.87 -2.60
C GLU A 108 7.14 9.86 -2.44
N ASN A 109 7.26 10.51 -1.30
CA ASN A 109 8.41 11.37 -0.98
C ASN A 109 9.70 10.56 -0.94
N GLN A 110 9.70 9.41 -0.30
CA GLN A 110 10.86 8.53 -0.24
C GLN A 110 11.29 8.09 -1.64
N ALA A 111 10.36 7.67 -2.47
CA ALA A 111 10.63 7.26 -3.85
C ALA A 111 11.18 8.42 -4.69
N ARG A 112 10.70 9.63 -4.47
CA ARG A 112 11.20 10.84 -5.16
C ARG A 112 12.65 11.14 -4.79
N VAL A 113 12.98 11.09 -3.50
CA VAL A 113 14.35 11.30 -3.01
C VAL A 113 15.27 10.20 -3.53
N GLU A 114 14.84 8.95 -3.49
CA GLU A 114 15.61 7.81 -3.97
C GLU A 114 15.86 7.92 -5.49
N ARG A 115 14.84 8.26 -6.27
CA ARG A 115 15.00 8.51 -7.72
C ARG A 115 16.01 9.61 -8.00
N TYR A 116 15.94 10.72 -7.27
CA TYR A 116 16.89 11.82 -7.42
C TYR A 116 18.32 11.35 -7.14
N ASN A 117 18.54 10.65 -6.04
CA ASN A 117 19.86 10.17 -5.66
C ASN A 117 20.42 9.16 -6.68
N ILE A 118 19.60 8.22 -7.13
CA ILE A 118 20.01 7.22 -8.13
C ILE A 118 20.29 7.87 -9.47
N SER A 119 19.47 8.80 -9.91
CA SER A 119 19.72 9.56 -11.15
C SER A 119 21.02 10.33 -11.07
N LYS A 120 21.29 10.96 -9.93
CA LYS A 120 22.56 11.66 -9.69
C LYS A 120 23.75 10.71 -9.78
N TYR A 121 23.66 9.53 -9.16
CA TYR A 121 24.70 8.51 -9.25
C TYR A 121 24.88 7.99 -10.68
N LEU A 122 23.82 7.77 -11.41
CA LEU A 122 23.86 7.32 -12.80
C LEU A 122 24.54 8.37 -13.69
N PHE A 123 24.17 9.64 -13.59
CA PHE A 123 24.77 10.72 -14.38
C PHE A 123 26.23 11.01 -14.01
N SER A 124 26.62 10.78 -12.76
CA SER A 124 28.00 10.92 -12.29
C SER A 124 28.83 9.65 -12.47
N CYS A 125 28.25 8.57 -12.95
CA CYS A 125 28.92 7.29 -13.14
C CYS A 125 29.88 7.38 -14.34
N LYS A 126 31.19 7.36 -14.07
CA LYS A 126 32.26 7.41 -15.08
C LYS A 126 33.12 6.17 -14.97
N LEU A 127 33.47 5.60 -16.12
CA LEU A 127 34.45 4.53 -16.17
C LEU A 127 35.85 5.15 -16.02
N ALA A 128 36.56 4.78 -14.97
CA ALA A 128 37.95 5.18 -14.78
C ALA A 128 38.84 4.49 -15.81
N GLU A 129 39.89 5.20 -16.28
CA GLU A 129 40.86 4.65 -17.20
C GLU A 129 41.51 3.38 -16.61
N GLY A 130 41.53 2.29 -17.40
CA GLY A 130 42.05 1.00 -16.94
C GLY A 130 41.11 0.17 -16.10
N SER A 131 39.89 0.63 -15.79
CA SER A 131 38.89 -0.12 -15.04
C SER A 131 38.14 -1.12 -15.93
N PRO A 132 37.71 -2.31 -15.39
CA PRO A 132 36.89 -3.24 -16.14
C PRO A 132 35.56 -2.63 -16.57
N VAL A 133 35.14 -2.86 -17.82
CA VAL A 133 33.87 -2.34 -18.36
C VAL A 133 32.67 -3.08 -17.78
N SER A 134 32.73 -4.40 -17.62
CA SER A 134 31.59 -5.22 -17.21
C SER A 134 31.01 -4.83 -15.83
N PRO A 135 31.81 -4.62 -14.76
CA PRO A 135 31.27 -4.15 -13.48
C PRO A 135 30.62 -2.78 -13.57
N HIS A 136 31.13 -1.87 -14.39
CA HIS A 136 30.56 -0.55 -14.62
C HIS A 136 29.18 -0.64 -15.28
N VAL A 137 29.04 -1.46 -16.32
CA VAL A 137 27.76 -1.69 -17.02
C VAL A 137 26.73 -2.31 -16.08
N ILE A 138 27.12 -3.31 -15.29
CA ILE A 138 26.23 -3.94 -14.30
C ILE A 138 25.72 -2.92 -13.29
N LYS A 139 26.58 -2.04 -12.81
CA LYS A 139 26.21 -0.96 -11.87
C LYS A 139 25.20 0.01 -12.50
N MET A 140 25.40 0.41 -13.76
CA MET A 140 24.48 1.29 -14.48
C MET A 140 23.12 0.62 -14.70
N ILE A 141 23.09 -0.66 -15.09
CA ILE A 141 21.87 -1.43 -15.26
C ILE A 141 21.10 -1.50 -13.95
N GLY A 142 21.77 -1.74 -12.82
CA GLY A 142 21.17 -1.76 -11.49
C GLY A 142 20.49 -0.45 -11.13
N TYR A 143 21.08 0.70 -11.46
CA TYR A 143 20.47 2.01 -11.26
C TYR A 143 19.22 2.21 -12.14
N ILE A 144 19.29 1.81 -13.41
CA ILE A 144 18.16 1.92 -14.35
C ILE A 144 16.99 1.04 -13.90
N GLU A 145 17.24 -0.20 -13.50
CA GLU A 145 16.21 -1.11 -12.96
C GLU A 145 15.55 -0.56 -11.70
N THR A 146 16.34 0.05 -10.82
CA THR A 146 15.82 0.69 -9.61
C THR A 146 14.94 1.89 -9.95
N LEU A 147 15.31 2.72 -10.92
CA LEU A 147 14.49 3.83 -11.40
C LEU A 147 13.17 3.36 -11.99
N ASP A 148 13.18 2.30 -12.78
CA ASP A 148 11.95 1.70 -13.34
C ASP A 148 11.01 1.21 -12.24
N ARG A 149 11.55 0.56 -11.21
CA ARG A 149 10.78 0.08 -10.07
C ARG A 149 10.14 1.22 -9.25
N LEU A 150 10.80 2.36 -9.17
CA LEU A 150 10.32 3.54 -8.45
C LEU A 150 9.26 4.34 -9.22
N GLY A 151 9.01 3.97 -10.48
CA GLY A 151 8.01 4.59 -11.33
C GLY A 151 8.48 5.87 -11.96
#